data_9a55cb50c322b4065966dca9fb5c5858
#
_entry.id   9a55cb50c322b4065966dca9fb5c5858
#
_cell.length_a   1.000
_cell.length_b   1.000
_cell.length_c   1.000
_cell.angle_alpha   90.00
_cell.angle_beta   90.00
_cell.angle_gamma   90.00
#
_symmetry.space_group_name_H-M   'P 1'
#
loop_
_entity.id
_entity.type
_entity.pdbx_description
1 polymer ?
#
loop_
_entity_poly.entity_id
_entity_poly.type
_entity_poly.pdbx_seq_one_letter_code
_entity_poly.pdbx_strand_id
1 'polypeptide(L)'
;MEKKEEYKIDFDKAENYLRIGDFNQAIREFEMVLKKWPNDSRSYSKLGVCYASLKNFNKAKLCFERSLELDVKFAEPYNNLGNVYLEEKNYEMAIELYKKALELKPDYAAAHSNLGLAYKRTKRVNEAVKHFKKAAEIDRRSPISDIKKFKEKPKGKINIIIFLLVLIGLIILLILLNR
;
A
#
# COMPACT_ATOMS: atom_id res chain seq x y z
N MET A 1 10.47 30.47 5.03
CA MET A 1 9.62 29.57 5.84
C MET A 1 8.24 29.39 5.21
N GLU A 2 7.55 30.42 4.79
CA GLU A 2 6.19 30.39 4.20
C GLU A 2 6.02 29.41 3.02
N LYS A 3 6.87 29.45 1.99
CA LYS A 3 6.75 28.56 0.83
C LYS A 3 6.83 27.07 1.16
N LYS A 4 7.60 26.69 2.19
CA LYS A 4 7.72 25.30 2.61
C LYS A 4 6.48 24.83 3.36
N GLU A 5 5.87 25.71 4.14
CA GLU A 5 4.63 25.48 4.85
C GLU A 5 3.45 25.37 3.86
N GLU A 6 3.38 26.28 2.89
CA GLU A 6 2.38 26.25 1.81
C GLU A 6 2.45 24.95 1.01
N TYR A 7 3.65 24.54 0.59
CA TYR A 7 3.84 23.24 -0.09
C TYR A 7 3.31 22.10 0.73
N LYS A 8 3.66 22.05 2.02
CA LYS A 8 3.23 20.98 2.91
C LYS A 8 1.70 20.91 3.02
N ILE A 9 1.04 22.05 3.19
CA ILE A 9 -0.43 22.12 3.30
C ILE A 9 -1.08 21.60 2.02
N ASP A 10 -0.63 22.08 0.85
CA ASP A 10 -1.21 21.69 -0.44
C ASP A 10 -0.96 20.20 -0.72
N PHE A 11 0.27 19.71 -0.46
CA PHE A 11 0.61 18.30 -0.62
C PHE A 11 -0.17 17.39 0.31
N ASP A 12 -0.26 17.74 1.60
CA ASP A 12 -0.99 16.94 2.60
C ASP A 12 -2.48 16.87 2.28
N LYS A 13 -3.05 17.95 1.74
CA LYS A 13 -4.45 17.97 1.24
C LYS A 13 -4.64 16.97 0.10
N ALA A 14 -3.75 16.98 -0.91
CA ALA A 14 -3.79 16.05 -2.03
C ALA A 14 -3.61 14.59 -1.55
N GLU A 15 -2.65 14.35 -0.65
CA GLU A 15 -2.39 13.03 -0.08
C GLU A 15 -3.57 12.51 0.76
N ASN A 16 -4.31 13.38 1.43
CA ASN A 16 -5.52 13.00 2.15
C ASN A 16 -6.60 12.45 1.20
N TYR A 17 -6.87 13.12 0.06
CA TYR A 17 -7.81 12.59 -0.94
C TYR A 17 -7.35 11.24 -1.51
N LEU A 18 -6.05 11.08 -1.77
CA LEU A 18 -5.49 9.80 -2.17
C LEU A 18 -5.74 8.70 -1.12
N ARG A 19 -5.53 9.01 0.16
CA ARG A 19 -5.68 8.08 1.29
C ARG A 19 -7.13 7.63 1.49
N ILE A 20 -8.11 8.51 1.26
CA ILE A 20 -9.54 8.15 1.36
C ILE A 20 -10.09 7.52 0.08
N GLY A 21 -9.27 7.42 -0.99
CA GLY A 21 -9.63 6.79 -2.26
C GLY A 21 -10.40 7.69 -3.24
N ASP A 22 -10.52 9.00 -2.97
CA ASP A 22 -11.04 9.95 -3.94
C ASP A 22 -9.94 10.35 -4.94
N PHE A 23 -9.66 9.42 -5.86
CA PHE A 23 -8.58 9.58 -6.82
C PHE A 23 -8.79 10.77 -7.77
N ASN A 24 -10.05 11.09 -8.10
CA ASN A 24 -10.33 12.22 -8.98
C ASN A 24 -10.02 13.56 -8.31
N GLN A 25 -10.37 13.70 -7.03
CA GLN A 25 -10.02 14.90 -6.27
C GLN A 25 -8.52 14.95 -6.00
N ALA A 26 -7.89 13.81 -5.66
CA ALA A 26 -6.44 13.74 -5.47
C ALA A 26 -5.67 14.19 -6.72
N ILE A 27 -6.10 13.79 -7.92
CA ILE A 27 -5.50 14.23 -9.19
C ILE A 27 -5.55 15.75 -9.30
N ARG A 28 -6.73 16.36 -9.11
CA ARG A 28 -6.89 17.83 -9.19
C ARG A 28 -5.96 18.56 -8.21
N GLU A 29 -5.87 18.08 -6.98
CA GLU A 29 -5.04 18.70 -5.97
C GLU A 29 -3.54 18.51 -6.28
N PHE A 30 -3.08 17.32 -6.71
CA PHE A 30 -1.69 17.13 -7.12
C PHE A 30 -1.32 17.95 -8.36
N GLU A 31 -2.24 18.13 -9.32
CA GLU A 31 -2.02 19.02 -10.46
C GLU A 31 -1.89 20.48 -10.01
N MET A 32 -2.63 20.93 -8.99
CA MET A 32 -2.46 22.27 -8.40
C MET A 32 -1.11 22.39 -7.67
N VAL A 33 -0.69 21.37 -6.93
CA VAL A 33 0.66 21.33 -6.34
C VAL A 33 1.72 21.48 -7.44
N LEU A 34 1.62 20.71 -8.52
CA LEU A 34 2.59 20.73 -9.61
C LEU A 34 2.60 22.02 -10.42
N LYS A 35 1.51 22.80 -10.45
CA LYS A 35 1.51 24.16 -11.02
C LYS A 35 2.40 25.11 -10.22
N LYS A 36 2.44 24.96 -8.89
CA LYS A 36 3.28 25.79 -8.01
C LYS A 36 4.70 25.24 -7.89
N TRP A 37 4.87 23.91 -7.88
CA TRP A 37 6.14 23.18 -7.72
C TRP A 37 6.35 22.16 -8.83
N PRO A 38 6.70 22.61 -10.06
CA PRO A 38 6.74 21.75 -11.26
C PRO A 38 7.83 20.67 -11.23
N ASN A 39 8.79 20.78 -10.32
CA ASN A 39 9.90 19.82 -10.19
C ASN A 39 9.78 18.94 -8.94
N ASP A 40 8.57 18.77 -8.39
CA ASP A 40 8.36 17.92 -7.24
C ASP A 40 8.13 16.46 -7.65
N SER A 41 9.19 15.64 -7.54
CA SER A 41 9.17 14.20 -7.87
C SER A 41 8.13 13.42 -7.06
N ARG A 42 7.88 13.83 -5.81
CA ARG A 42 6.90 13.16 -4.93
C ARG A 42 5.48 13.33 -5.44
N SER A 43 5.10 14.55 -5.83
CA SER A 43 3.77 14.84 -6.38
C SER A 43 3.54 14.08 -7.69
N TYR A 44 4.53 13.99 -8.58
CA TYR A 44 4.42 13.14 -9.77
C TYR A 44 4.23 11.67 -9.42
N SER A 45 4.99 11.14 -8.46
CA SER A 45 4.81 9.76 -8.01
C SER A 45 3.40 9.50 -7.47
N LYS A 46 2.87 10.40 -6.64
CA LYS A 46 1.51 10.28 -6.07
C LYS A 46 0.42 10.41 -7.14
N LEU A 47 0.60 11.34 -8.08
CA LEU A 47 -0.28 11.50 -9.23
C LEU A 47 -0.32 10.22 -10.09
N GLY A 48 0.84 9.59 -10.30
CA GLY A 48 0.95 8.29 -10.96
C GLY A 48 0.18 7.19 -10.24
N VAL A 49 0.21 7.16 -8.90
CA VAL A 49 -0.58 6.23 -8.08
C VAL A 49 -2.08 6.47 -8.29
N CYS A 50 -2.54 7.72 -8.34
CA CYS A 50 -3.95 8.03 -8.60
C CYS A 50 -4.39 7.49 -9.96
N TYR A 51 -3.62 7.75 -11.02
CA TYR A 51 -3.92 7.24 -12.37
C TYR A 51 -3.89 5.72 -12.44
N ALA A 52 -2.93 5.06 -11.79
CA ALA A 52 -2.86 3.60 -11.73
C ALA A 52 -4.09 3.00 -11.03
N SER A 53 -4.56 3.61 -9.94
CA SER A 53 -5.76 3.21 -9.23
C SER A 53 -7.02 3.30 -10.10
N LEU A 54 -7.08 4.30 -10.98
CA LEU A 54 -8.13 4.46 -11.99
C LEU A 54 -7.90 3.61 -13.26
N LYS A 55 -6.89 2.72 -13.25
CA LYS A 55 -6.49 1.87 -14.39
C LYS A 55 -6.04 2.64 -15.63
N ASN A 56 -5.73 3.93 -15.49
CA ASN A 56 -5.14 4.72 -16.57
C ASN A 56 -3.61 4.53 -16.59
N PHE A 57 -3.19 3.35 -17.03
CA PHE A 57 -1.79 2.92 -16.96
C PHE A 57 -0.85 3.79 -17.81
N ASN A 58 -1.33 4.33 -18.94
CA ASN A 58 -0.50 5.21 -19.77
C ASN A 58 -0.13 6.51 -19.02
N LYS A 59 -1.12 7.18 -18.40
CA LYS A 59 -0.83 8.38 -17.60
C LYS A 59 -0.02 8.06 -16.35
N ALA A 60 -0.28 6.92 -15.72
CA ALA A 60 0.50 6.48 -14.56
C ALA A 60 1.98 6.31 -14.89
N LYS A 61 2.31 5.64 -16.00
CA LYS A 61 3.69 5.46 -16.47
C LYS A 61 4.38 6.80 -16.69
N LEU A 62 3.76 7.73 -17.44
CA LEU A 62 4.31 9.07 -17.67
C LEU A 62 4.61 9.82 -16.36
N CYS A 63 3.71 9.72 -15.38
CA CYS A 63 3.92 10.37 -14.08
C CYS A 63 5.08 9.73 -13.31
N PHE A 64 5.20 8.40 -13.29
CA PHE A 64 6.32 7.72 -12.62
C PHE A 64 7.65 7.99 -13.32
N GLU A 65 7.67 7.98 -14.64
CA GLU A 65 8.85 8.32 -15.45
C GLU A 65 9.30 9.78 -15.15
N ARG A 66 8.35 10.72 -15.12
CA ARG A 66 8.66 12.12 -14.77
C ARG A 66 9.18 12.25 -13.33
N SER A 67 8.63 11.50 -12.40
CA SER A 67 9.14 11.41 -11.02
C SER A 67 10.60 10.94 -10.99
N LEU A 68 10.95 9.92 -11.80
CA LEU A 68 12.29 9.35 -11.87
C LEU A 68 13.30 10.24 -12.62
N GLU A 69 12.85 11.02 -13.62
CA GLU A 69 13.68 12.06 -14.26
C GLU A 69 14.10 13.13 -13.25
N LEU A 70 13.21 13.47 -12.30
CA LEU A 70 13.48 14.47 -11.28
C LEU A 70 14.31 13.93 -10.11
N ASP A 71 14.09 12.65 -9.75
CA ASP A 71 14.82 11.96 -8.69
C ASP A 71 14.99 10.47 -9.02
N VAL A 72 16.10 10.13 -9.67
CA VAL A 72 16.45 8.75 -10.05
C VAL A 72 16.70 7.84 -8.84
N LYS A 73 16.91 8.40 -7.64
CA LYS A 73 17.13 7.64 -6.40
C LYS A 73 15.84 7.42 -5.60
N PHE A 74 14.70 7.86 -6.10
CA PHE A 74 13.43 7.66 -5.46
C PHE A 74 12.91 6.24 -5.73
N ALA A 75 12.95 5.36 -4.74
CA ALA A 75 12.65 3.93 -4.91
C ALA A 75 11.16 3.64 -5.20
N GLU A 76 10.26 4.45 -4.64
CA GLU A 76 8.82 4.21 -4.73
C GLU A 76 8.26 4.23 -6.17
N PRO A 77 8.63 5.18 -7.06
CA PRO A 77 8.17 5.17 -8.45
C PRO A 77 8.59 3.92 -9.22
N TYR A 78 9.79 3.37 -8.98
CA TYR A 78 10.20 2.09 -9.59
C TYR A 78 9.27 0.95 -9.18
N ASN A 79 8.96 0.83 -7.88
CA ASN A 79 8.03 -0.18 -7.41
C ASN A 79 6.63 0.00 -8.02
N ASN A 80 6.14 1.23 -8.11
CA ASN A 80 4.81 1.53 -8.61
C ASN A 80 4.71 1.33 -10.13
N LEU A 81 5.77 1.67 -10.87
CA LEU A 81 5.87 1.38 -12.30
C LEU A 81 5.92 -0.15 -12.53
N GLY A 82 6.65 -0.88 -11.68
CA GLY A 82 6.63 -2.34 -11.66
C GLY A 82 5.23 -2.92 -11.46
N ASN A 83 4.42 -2.32 -10.58
CA ASN A 83 3.02 -2.73 -10.39
C ASN A 83 2.19 -2.52 -11.66
N VAL A 84 2.38 -1.43 -12.38
CA VAL A 84 1.71 -1.19 -13.67
C VAL A 84 2.07 -2.28 -14.69
N TYR A 85 3.35 -2.59 -14.85
CA TYR A 85 3.78 -3.66 -15.77
C TYR A 85 3.31 -5.06 -15.32
N LEU A 86 3.20 -5.31 -14.01
CA LEU A 86 2.64 -6.55 -13.48
C LEU A 86 1.16 -6.72 -13.88
N GLU A 87 0.36 -5.64 -13.79
CA GLU A 87 -1.04 -5.61 -14.23
C GLU A 87 -1.17 -5.80 -15.74
N GLU A 88 -0.26 -5.22 -16.52
CA GLU A 88 -0.16 -5.43 -17.98
C GLU A 88 0.42 -6.83 -18.34
N LYS A 89 0.72 -7.67 -17.35
CA LYS A 89 1.31 -9.01 -17.48
C LYS A 89 2.73 -9.03 -18.10
N ASN A 90 3.39 -7.89 -18.14
CA ASN A 90 4.80 -7.79 -18.52
C ASN A 90 5.68 -8.07 -17.28
N TYR A 91 5.74 -9.35 -16.93
CA TYR A 91 6.36 -9.78 -15.67
C TYR A 91 7.87 -9.55 -15.62
N GLU A 92 8.58 -9.68 -16.75
CA GLU A 92 10.02 -9.47 -16.77
C GLU A 92 10.38 -7.99 -16.53
N MET A 93 9.68 -7.06 -17.15
CA MET A 93 9.84 -5.63 -16.89
C MET A 93 9.50 -5.29 -15.44
N ALA A 94 8.43 -5.87 -14.90
CA ALA A 94 8.08 -5.69 -13.49
C ALA A 94 9.21 -6.18 -12.55
N ILE A 95 9.81 -7.34 -12.83
CA ILE A 95 10.94 -7.90 -12.07
C ILE A 95 12.13 -6.93 -12.07
N GLU A 96 12.49 -6.38 -13.23
CA GLU A 96 13.60 -5.43 -13.35
C GLU A 96 13.37 -4.17 -12.51
N LEU A 97 12.16 -3.61 -12.58
CA LEU A 97 11.79 -2.41 -11.86
C LEU A 97 11.74 -2.62 -10.33
N TYR A 98 11.22 -3.77 -9.88
CA TYR A 98 11.26 -4.09 -8.45
C TYR A 98 12.69 -4.32 -7.94
N LYS A 99 13.57 -4.94 -8.74
CA LYS A 99 14.99 -5.04 -8.40
C LYS A 99 15.62 -3.67 -8.26
N LYS A 100 15.31 -2.75 -9.20
CA LYS A 100 15.81 -1.38 -9.13
C LYS A 100 15.34 -0.65 -7.86
N ALA A 101 14.07 -0.81 -7.49
CA ALA A 101 13.56 -0.28 -6.23
C ALA A 101 14.30 -0.84 -5.02
N LEU A 102 14.67 -2.14 -5.04
CA LEU A 102 15.38 -2.82 -3.95
C LEU A 102 16.88 -2.51 -3.91
N GLU A 103 17.50 -2.17 -5.04
CA GLU A 103 18.87 -1.62 -5.08
C GLU A 103 18.95 -0.30 -4.32
N LEU A 104 17.92 0.55 -4.48
CA LEU A 104 17.85 1.85 -3.81
C LEU A 104 17.37 1.74 -2.36
N LYS A 105 16.47 0.80 -2.07
CA LYS A 105 15.90 0.59 -0.73
C LYS A 105 15.82 -0.91 -0.42
N PRO A 106 16.90 -1.52 0.11
CA PRO A 106 16.95 -2.97 0.36
C PRO A 106 15.89 -3.51 1.34
N ASP A 107 15.42 -2.68 2.26
CA ASP A 107 14.40 -3.05 3.25
C ASP A 107 12.98 -2.58 2.83
N TYR A 108 12.69 -2.56 1.52
CA TYR A 108 11.38 -2.21 1.02
C TYR A 108 10.47 -3.44 0.94
N ALA A 109 9.74 -3.73 2.03
CA ALA A 109 8.88 -4.92 2.15
C ALA A 109 7.88 -5.07 1.00
N ALA A 110 7.23 -3.96 0.58
CA ALA A 110 6.29 -3.99 -0.54
C ALA A 110 6.96 -4.41 -1.85
N ALA A 111 8.16 -3.89 -2.15
CA ALA A 111 8.89 -4.28 -3.36
C ALA A 111 9.34 -5.76 -3.32
N HIS A 112 9.73 -6.27 -2.15
CA HIS A 112 9.99 -7.70 -1.99
C HIS A 112 8.75 -8.56 -2.23
N SER A 113 7.58 -8.18 -1.68
CA SER A 113 6.32 -8.88 -1.93
C SER A 113 5.94 -8.87 -3.41
N ASN A 114 6.05 -7.72 -4.07
CA ASN A 114 5.71 -7.55 -5.48
C ASN A 114 6.65 -8.35 -6.39
N LEU A 115 7.97 -8.33 -6.09
CA LEU A 115 8.96 -9.13 -6.80
C LEU A 115 8.70 -10.63 -6.62
N GLY A 116 8.34 -11.06 -5.42
CA GLY A 116 7.93 -12.44 -5.16
C GLY A 116 6.71 -12.85 -5.98
N LEU A 117 5.72 -11.94 -6.11
CA LEU A 117 4.54 -12.19 -6.95
C LEU A 117 4.92 -12.29 -8.44
N ALA A 118 5.76 -11.40 -8.95
CA ALA A 118 6.22 -11.43 -10.34
C ALA A 118 6.99 -12.73 -10.64
N TYR A 119 7.86 -13.19 -9.74
CA TYR A 119 8.54 -14.47 -9.86
C TYR A 119 7.57 -15.67 -9.83
N LYS A 120 6.52 -15.60 -9.00
CA LYS A 120 5.47 -16.63 -9.00
C LYS A 120 4.73 -16.69 -10.34
N ARG A 121 4.44 -15.54 -10.96
CA ARG A 121 3.78 -15.45 -12.28
C ARG A 121 4.65 -16.04 -13.40
N THR A 122 5.96 -15.94 -13.29
CA THR A 122 6.94 -16.54 -14.23
C THR A 122 7.37 -17.97 -13.84
N LYS A 123 6.68 -18.61 -12.86
CA LYS A 123 6.96 -19.96 -12.35
C LYS A 123 8.34 -20.12 -11.68
N ARG A 124 8.99 -19.04 -11.34
CA ARG A 124 10.29 -19.03 -10.62
C ARG A 124 10.03 -19.11 -9.11
N VAL A 125 9.60 -20.32 -8.67
CA VAL A 125 9.04 -20.52 -7.32
C VAL A 125 10.08 -20.29 -6.22
N ASN A 126 11.32 -20.70 -6.42
CA ASN A 126 12.37 -20.57 -5.40
C ASN A 126 12.67 -19.10 -5.10
N GLU A 127 12.78 -18.26 -6.14
CA GLU A 127 12.97 -16.83 -6.01
C GLU A 127 11.75 -16.17 -5.37
N ALA A 128 10.55 -16.57 -5.75
CA ALA A 128 9.32 -16.07 -5.13
C ALA A 128 9.30 -16.30 -3.62
N VAL A 129 9.59 -17.52 -3.17
CA VAL A 129 9.64 -17.89 -1.74
C VAL A 129 10.70 -17.07 -1.00
N LYS A 130 11.90 -16.89 -1.60
CA LYS A 130 12.97 -16.07 -1.00
C LYS A 130 12.48 -14.64 -0.73
N HIS A 131 11.84 -14.02 -1.71
CA HIS A 131 11.39 -12.63 -1.58
C HIS A 131 10.19 -12.48 -0.65
N PHE A 132 9.23 -13.41 -0.65
CA PHE A 132 8.14 -13.40 0.34
C PHE A 132 8.65 -13.55 1.78
N LYS A 133 9.65 -14.43 2.01
CA LYS A 133 10.28 -14.57 3.33
C LYS A 133 10.95 -13.25 3.76
N LYS A 134 11.64 -12.58 2.84
CA LYS A 134 12.30 -11.30 3.14
C LYS A 134 11.30 -10.21 3.47
N ALA A 135 10.21 -10.09 2.71
CA ALA A 135 9.13 -9.15 3.02
C ALA A 135 8.55 -9.40 4.42
N ALA A 136 8.23 -10.64 4.75
CA ALA A 136 7.70 -11.00 6.07
C ALA A 136 8.71 -10.77 7.22
N GLU A 137 10.01 -10.90 6.96
CA GLU A 137 11.07 -10.56 7.92
C GLU A 137 11.10 -9.06 8.21
N ILE A 138 11.04 -8.23 7.15
CA ILE A 138 11.04 -6.77 7.28
C ILE A 138 9.80 -6.30 8.03
N ASP A 139 8.61 -6.83 7.68
CA ASP A 139 7.35 -6.49 8.33
C ASP A 139 7.37 -6.85 9.83
N ARG A 140 7.98 -7.98 10.21
CA ARG A 140 8.13 -8.37 11.64
C ARG A 140 9.05 -7.46 12.42
N ARG A 141 10.05 -6.85 11.78
CA ARG A 141 10.97 -5.88 12.42
C ARG A 141 10.35 -4.49 12.55
N SER A 142 9.24 -4.23 11.85
CA SER A 142 8.57 -2.93 11.89
C SER A 142 7.83 -2.74 13.21
N PRO A 143 7.97 -1.60 13.92
CA PRO A 143 7.20 -1.29 15.12
C PRO A 143 5.68 -1.36 14.92
N ILE A 144 5.20 -1.20 13.67
CA ILE A 144 3.79 -1.31 13.31
C ILE A 144 3.29 -2.76 13.42
N SER A 145 4.19 -3.77 13.32
CA SER A 145 3.83 -5.17 13.48
C SER A 145 3.31 -5.47 14.89
N ASP A 146 3.84 -4.79 15.89
CA ASP A 146 3.43 -4.99 17.28
C ASP A 146 2.03 -4.42 17.55
N ILE A 147 1.67 -3.31 16.89
CA ILE A 147 0.31 -2.74 16.97
C ILE A 147 -0.70 -3.65 16.26
N LYS A 148 -0.35 -4.29 15.14
CA LYS A 148 -1.22 -5.27 14.46
C LYS A 148 -1.45 -6.50 15.32
N LYS A 149 -0.42 -7.05 15.98
CA LYS A 149 -0.55 -8.19 16.91
C LYS A 149 -1.48 -7.88 18.09
N PHE A 150 -1.48 -6.63 18.58
CA PHE A 150 -2.41 -6.19 19.63
C PHE A 150 -3.87 -6.06 19.15
N LYS A 151 -4.11 -5.78 17.86
CA LYS A 151 -5.47 -5.70 17.29
C LYS A 151 -6.05 -7.07 16.90
N GLU A 152 -5.21 -8.06 16.69
CA GLU A 152 -5.63 -9.46 16.43
C GLU A 152 -5.73 -10.28 17.73
N LYS A 153 -6.45 -9.77 18.74
CA LYS A 153 -6.92 -10.67 19.82
C LYS A 153 -7.89 -11.68 19.22
N PRO A 154 -7.76 -12.97 19.57
CA PRO A 154 -8.56 -14.02 18.97
C PRO A 154 -10.05 -13.75 19.22
N LYS A 155 -10.75 -13.34 18.19
CA LYS A 155 -12.22 -13.35 18.13
C LYS A 155 -12.66 -14.81 18.08
N GLY A 156 -12.85 -15.45 19.22
CA GLY A 156 -13.34 -16.80 19.03
C GLY A 156 -13.77 -17.59 20.27
N LYS A 157 -13.19 -17.36 21.42
CA LYS A 157 -13.57 -18.16 22.60
C LYS A 157 -14.45 -17.45 23.63
N ILE A 158 -14.31 -16.16 23.76
CA ILE A 158 -15.10 -15.39 24.75
C ILE A 158 -16.57 -15.27 24.32
N ASN A 159 -16.83 -15.11 23.01
CA ASN A 159 -18.20 -14.96 22.51
C ASN A 159 -19.06 -16.25 22.67
N ILE A 160 -18.46 -17.42 22.57
CA ILE A 160 -19.17 -18.69 22.74
C ILE A 160 -19.57 -18.92 24.21
N ILE A 161 -18.67 -18.62 25.13
CA ILE A 161 -18.93 -18.74 26.57
C ILE A 161 -20.00 -17.73 27.00
N ILE A 162 -19.92 -16.49 26.58
CA ILE A 162 -20.92 -15.45 26.87
C ILE A 162 -22.27 -15.82 26.24
N PHE A 163 -22.27 -16.30 25.00
CA PHE A 163 -23.49 -16.76 24.32
C PHE A 163 -24.14 -17.92 25.06
N LEU A 164 -23.37 -18.93 25.53
CA LEU A 164 -23.86 -20.06 26.31
C LEU A 164 -24.40 -19.59 27.67
N LEU A 165 -23.74 -18.69 28.37
CA LEU A 165 -24.24 -18.14 29.64
C LEU A 165 -25.54 -17.37 29.50
N VAL A 166 -25.68 -16.58 28.41
CA VAL A 166 -26.95 -15.87 28.11
C VAL A 166 -28.06 -16.87 27.78
N LEU A 167 -27.76 -17.92 27.02
CA LEU A 167 -28.76 -18.98 26.70
C LEU A 167 -29.22 -19.72 27.93
N ILE A 168 -28.30 -20.09 28.84
CA ILE A 168 -28.61 -20.74 30.11
C ILE A 168 -29.47 -19.81 30.98
N GLY A 169 -29.12 -18.51 31.06
CA GLY A 169 -29.91 -17.51 31.78
C GLY A 169 -31.36 -17.38 31.28
N LEU A 170 -31.56 -17.38 29.96
CA LEU A 170 -32.87 -17.37 29.33
C LEU A 170 -33.67 -18.61 29.61
N ILE A 171 -33.07 -19.81 29.62
CA ILE A 171 -33.73 -21.07 29.95
C ILE A 171 -34.16 -21.07 31.40
N ILE A 172 -33.30 -20.61 32.32
CA ILE A 172 -33.66 -20.51 33.76
C ILE A 172 -34.83 -19.54 33.96
N LEU A 173 -34.80 -18.39 33.26
CA LEU A 173 -35.89 -17.38 33.34
C LEU A 173 -37.23 -17.99 32.84
N LEU A 174 -37.21 -18.73 31.73
CA LEU A 174 -38.39 -19.40 31.18
C LEU A 174 -38.95 -20.48 32.14
N ILE A 175 -38.09 -21.22 32.84
CA ILE A 175 -38.50 -22.21 33.86
C ILE A 175 -39.13 -21.51 35.06
N LEU A 176 -38.63 -20.34 35.48
CA LEU A 176 -39.17 -19.58 36.59
C LEU A 176 -40.51 -18.88 36.26
N LEU A 177 -40.72 -18.51 35.01
CA LEU A 177 -41.97 -17.87 34.55
C LEU A 177 -43.10 -18.90 34.30
N ASN A 178 -42.79 -20.20 34.20
CA ASN A 178 -43.72 -21.27 33.92
C ASN A 178 -44.10 -22.09 35.21
N ARG A 179 -43.75 -21.53 36.38
CA ARG A 179 -44.15 -21.98 37.71
C ARG A 179 -45.18 -21.05 38.34
#